data_f36dba5d2d01694d261fca42044e1fea
#
_entry.id   f36dba5d2d01694d261fca42044e1fea
#
_cell.length_a   1.000
_cell.length_b   1.000
_cell.length_c   1.000
_cell.angle_alpha   90.00
_cell.angle_beta   90.00
_cell.angle_gamma   90.00
#
_symmetry.space_group_name_H-M   'P 1'
#
loop_
_entity.id
_entity.type
_entity.pdbx_description
1 polymer ?
#
loop_
_entity_poly.entity_id
_entity_poly.type
_entity_poly.pdbx_seq_one_letter_code
_entity_poly.pdbx_strand_id
1 'polypeptide(L)'
;MQRINLFPNPVFAGPLTGVSNWGDANGTVRDNALHVTGRNGGYGFNVAVPFNVPLVLLMRVDASEDNVAGVMVVQTTDKPNISNMLVSRRFKRGISYVLCRFTVPSHGFRFEVNPNGIRDVAVSNVLIERADTYDPAVRGGGFRASSRETPCRSHRSVRRAGDAR
;
A
#
# COMPACT_ATOMS: atom_id res chain seq x y z
N MET A 1 -3.00 -8.13 -23.43
CA MET A 1 -2.72 -8.90 -22.20
C MET A 1 -3.90 -8.70 -21.26
N GLN A 2 -4.39 -9.77 -20.61
CA GLN A 2 -5.53 -9.67 -19.68
C GLN A 2 -5.10 -9.00 -18.37
N ARG A 3 -5.87 -8.03 -17.90
CA ARG A 3 -5.68 -7.42 -16.58
C ARG A 3 -6.22 -8.34 -15.49
N ILE A 4 -5.44 -8.53 -14.44
CA ILE A 4 -5.82 -9.36 -13.30
C ILE A 4 -5.53 -8.59 -12.02
N ASN A 5 -6.57 -8.36 -11.20
CA ASN A 5 -6.37 -7.86 -9.85
C ASN A 5 -5.91 -9.01 -8.96
N LEU A 6 -4.70 -8.91 -8.43
CA LEU A 6 -4.12 -9.92 -7.53
C LEU A 6 -4.69 -9.84 -6.10
N PHE A 7 -5.34 -8.74 -5.75
CA PHE A 7 -6.04 -8.63 -4.47
C PHE A 7 -7.43 -9.29 -4.58
N PRO A 8 -7.71 -10.33 -3.78
CA PRO A 8 -8.89 -11.18 -4.01
C PRO A 8 -10.22 -10.51 -3.63
N ASN A 9 -10.19 -9.45 -2.80
CA ASN A 9 -11.41 -8.78 -2.32
C ASN A 9 -11.35 -7.26 -2.52
N PRO A 10 -11.34 -6.77 -3.77
CA PRO A 10 -11.05 -5.37 -4.09
C PRO A 10 -12.08 -4.36 -3.56
N VAL A 11 -13.28 -4.81 -3.27
CA VAL A 11 -14.40 -3.99 -2.77
C VAL A 11 -14.84 -4.38 -1.36
N PHE A 12 -14.05 -5.21 -0.69
CA PHE A 12 -14.33 -5.69 0.66
C PHE A 12 -15.73 -6.31 0.82
N ALA A 13 -16.18 -7.05 -0.19
CA ALA A 13 -17.41 -7.81 -0.12
C ALA A 13 -17.16 -9.17 0.56
N GLY A 14 -17.95 -9.50 1.60
CA GLY A 14 -17.82 -10.78 2.31
C GLY A 14 -16.66 -10.84 3.31
N PRO A 15 -16.29 -12.05 3.76
CA PRO A 15 -15.29 -12.24 4.81
C PRO A 15 -13.90 -11.75 4.38
N LEU A 16 -13.19 -11.12 5.31
CA LEU A 16 -11.80 -10.72 5.10
C LEU A 16 -10.88 -11.95 5.21
N THR A 17 -10.07 -12.16 4.19
CA THR A 17 -9.05 -13.22 4.16
C THR A 17 -7.66 -12.61 4.07
N GLY A 18 -6.63 -13.33 4.56
CA GLY A 18 -5.25 -12.88 4.51
C GLY A 18 -4.94 -11.72 5.45
N VAL A 19 -5.79 -11.47 6.44
CA VAL A 19 -5.59 -10.39 7.41
C VAL A 19 -4.29 -10.58 8.18
N SER A 20 -3.53 -9.50 8.28
CA SER A 20 -2.30 -9.42 9.06
C SER A 20 -2.27 -8.06 9.75
N ASN A 21 -2.59 -8.04 11.02
CA ASN A 21 -2.58 -6.81 11.84
C ASN A 21 -1.55 -6.91 12.96
N TRP A 22 -1.09 -5.76 13.43
CA TRP A 22 -0.21 -5.64 14.58
C TRP A 22 -0.55 -4.37 15.37
N GLY A 23 -0.12 -4.36 16.63
CA GLY A 23 -0.47 -3.29 17.56
C GLY A 23 -1.97 -3.29 17.89
N ASP A 24 -2.54 -2.11 18.05
CA ASP A 24 -3.95 -1.90 18.36
C ASP A 24 -4.81 -1.58 17.10
N ALA A 25 -4.24 -1.75 15.92
CA ALA A 25 -4.99 -1.52 14.69
C ALA A 25 -6.13 -2.54 14.52
N ASN A 26 -7.30 -2.03 14.24
CA ASN A 26 -8.51 -2.82 14.01
C ASN A 26 -9.20 -2.40 12.71
N GLY A 27 -9.80 -3.38 12.04
CA GLY A 27 -10.50 -3.17 10.77
C GLY A 27 -11.92 -3.74 10.80
N THR A 28 -12.86 -2.95 10.33
CA THR A 28 -14.26 -3.36 10.15
C THR A 28 -14.72 -3.03 8.74
N VAL A 29 -15.52 -3.91 8.13
CA VAL A 29 -16.11 -3.65 6.82
C VAL A 29 -17.49 -3.05 6.98
N ARG A 30 -17.71 -1.91 6.32
CA ARG A 30 -19.03 -1.28 6.17
C ARG A 30 -19.05 -0.46 4.88
N ASP A 31 -20.18 -0.33 4.26
CA ASP A 31 -20.39 0.48 3.05
C ASP A 31 -19.42 0.13 1.90
N ASN A 32 -19.10 -1.15 1.74
CA ASN A 32 -18.12 -1.66 0.76
C ASN A 32 -16.72 -1.03 0.91
N ALA A 33 -16.34 -0.65 2.11
CA ALA A 33 -15.03 -0.17 2.47
C ALA A 33 -14.52 -0.83 3.76
N LEU A 34 -13.21 -0.96 3.86
CA LEU A 34 -12.53 -1.33 5.09
C LEU A 34 -12.25 -0.07 5.89
N HIS A 35 -12.81 0.03 7.08
CA HIS A 35 -12.55 1.09 8.04
C HIS A 35 -11.49 0.65 9.04
N VAL A 36 -10.38 1.37 9.08
CA VAL A 36 -9.24 1.07 9.95
C VAL A 36 -9.13 2.13 11.04
N THR A 37 -8.97 1.68 12.27
CA THR A 37 -8.79 2.51 13.47
C THR A 37 -7.62 1.99 14.29
N GLY A 38 -7.07 2.79 15.20
CA GLY A 38 -5.98 2.43 16.11
C GLY A 38 -4.97 3.56 16.27
N ARG A 39 -4.19 3.51 17.34
CA ARG A 39 -3.15 4.52 17.63
C ARG A 39 -1.77 4.06 17.18
N ASN A 40 -1.45 2.80 17.46
CA ASN A 40 -0.14 2.23 17.17
C ASN A 40 -0.34 0.89 16.48
N GLY A 41 -0.04 0.81 15.20
CA GLY A 41 -0.15 -0.46 14.50
C GLY A 41 -0.53 -0.29 13.04
N GLY A 42 -0.66 -1.42 12.35
CA GLY A 42 -1.08 -1.49 10.98
C GLY A 42 -2.10 -2.61 10.78
N TYR A 43 -3.12 -2.33 9.99
CA TYR A 43 -4.09 -3.32 9.54
C TYR A 43 -3.85 -3.62 8.08
N GLY A 44 -3.53 -4.85 7.75
CA GLY A 44 -3.09 -5.18 6.41
C GLY A 44 -3.52 -6.56 5.94
N PHE A 45 -3.05 -6.90 4.75
CA PHE A 45 -3.36 -8.14 4.09
C PHE A 45 -2.11 -8.77 3.49
N ASN A 46 -1.92 -10.06 3.75
CA ASN A 46 -0.98 -10.88 3.02
C ASN A 46 -1.58 -11.24 1.66
N VAL A 47 -0.84 -11.00 0.61
CA VAL A 47 -1.29 -11.23 -0.76
C VAL A 47 -0.25 -12.04 -1.51
N ALA A 48 -0.71 -13.07 -2.22
CA ALA A 48 0.15 -13.83 -3.12
C ALA A 48 0.42 -13.01 -4.39
N VAL A 49 1.69 -12.74 -4.65
CA VAL A 49 2.14 -11.97 -5.81
C VAL A 49 3.36 -12.63 -6.46
N PRO A 50 3.58 -12.43 -7.76
CA PRO A 50 4.81 -12.90 -8.40
C PRO A 50 6.03 -12.13 -7.88
N PHE A 51 7.17 -12.84 -7.71
CA PHE A 51 8.43 -12.25 -7.30
C PHE A 51 9.20 -11.67 -8.49
N ASN A 52 10.06 -10.68 -8.22
CA ASN A 52 10.91 -10.02 -9.20
C ASN A 52 10.16 -9.39 -10.39
N VAL A 53 8.88 -9.09 -10.20
CA VAL A 53 8.03 -8.44 -11.19
C VAL A 53 7.60 -7.08 -10.66
N PRO A 54 7.71 -6.00 -11.46
CA PRO A 54 7.17 -4.70 -11.09
C PRO A 54 5.65 -4.74 -10.91
N LEU A 55 5.19 -4.26 -9.77
CA LEU A 55 3.79 -4.26 -9.35
C LEU A 55 3.31 -2.84 -9.07
N VAL A 56 2.01 -2.67 -9.18
CA VAL A 56 1.28 -1.46 -8.80
C VAL A 56 0.24 -1.84 -7.76
N LEU A 57 0.20 -1.10 -6.66
CA LEU A 57 -0.90 -1.06 -5.71
C LEU A 57 -1.59 0.29 -5.85
N LEU A 58 -2.85 0.28 -6.14
CA LEU A 58 -3.73 1.46 -6.16
C LEU A 58 -4.90 1.22 -5.22
N MET A 59 -5.24 2.22 -4.40
CA MET A 59 -6.42 2.18 -3.55
C MET A 59 -7.01 3.57 -3.37
N ARG A 60 -8.32 3.63 -3.16
CA ARG A 60 -9.01 4.82 -2.68
C ARG A 60 -8.96 4.83 -1.14
N VAL A 61 -8.51 5.92 -0.59
CA VAL A 61 -8.48 6.17 0.85
C VAL A 61 -9.32 7.41 1.15
N ASP A 62 -10.17 7.32 2.18
CA ASP A 62 -10.92 8.44 2.71
C ASP A 62 -10.61 8.56 4.19
N ALA A 63 -9.95 9.64 4.58
CA ALA A 63 -9.42 9.83 5.92
C ALA A 63 -10.02 11.06 6.59
N SER A 64 -10.37 10.95 7.87
CA SER A 64 -10.90 12.06 8.65
C SER A 64 -9.84 13.14 8.91
N GLU A 65 -8.56 12.80 8.84
CA GLU A 65 -7.43 13.69 9.16
C GLU A 65 -6.22 13.36 8.26
N ASP A 66 -5.22 14.25 8.24
CA ASP A 66 -3.93 13.98 7.59
C ASP A 66 -3.18 12.85 8.31
N ASN A 67 -2.59 11.95 7.54
CA ASN A 67 -1.86 10.80 8.08
C ASN A 67 -0.37 10.85 7.74
N VAL A 68 0.47 10.72 8.76
CA VAL A 68 1.93 10.73 8.61
C VAL A 68 2.51 9.35 8.32
N ALA A 69 1.86 8.27 8.72
CA ALA A 69 2.30 6.88 8.46
C ALA A 69 1.75 6.35 7.12
N GLY A 70 0.44 6.48 6.90
CA GLY A 70 -0.18 6.19 5.61
C GLY A 70 -0.30 4.72 5.27
N VAL A 71 -0.10 4.41 4.00
CA VAL A 71 -0.06 3.05 3.46
C VAL A 71 1.38 2.59 3.33
N MET A 72 1.65 1.40 3.82
CA MET A 72 2.95 0.75 3.72
C MET A 72 2.85 -0.55 2.92
N VAL A 73 3.83 -0.78 2.08
CA VAL A 73 4.05 -2.05 1.38
C VAL A 73 5.28 -2.68 1.98
N VAL A 74 5.13 -3.86 2.52
CA VAL A 74 6.20 -4.56 3.22
C VAL A 74 6.41 -5.96 2.65
N GLN A 75 7.68 -6.34 2.54
CA GLN A 75 8.07 -7.71 2.29
C GLN A 75 8.12 -8.46 3.62
N THR A 76 7.41 -9.57 3.71
CA THR A 76 7.55 -10.48 4.84
C THR A 76 8.84 -11.31 4.69
N THR A 77 9.42 -11.74 5.79
CA THR A 77 10.62 -12.59 5.81
C THR A 77 10.31 -13.90 6.53
N ASP A 78 11.19 -14.88 6.43
CA ASP A 78 11.06 -16.16 7.16
C ASP A 78 11.24 -15.99 8.67
N LYS A 79 11.78 -14.85 9.11
CA LYS A 79 11.95 -14.55 10.52
C LYS A 79 10.68 -13.92 11.07
N PRO A 80 10.09 -14.45 12.13
CA PRO A 80 8.91 -13.85 12.75
C PRO A 80 9.20 -12.40 13.15
N ASN A 81 8.25 -11.53 12.92
CA ASN A 81 8.29 -10.09 13.25
C ASN A 81 9.37 -9.27 12.52
N ILE A 82 10.04 -9.81 11.51
CA ILE A 82 10.94 -9.03 10.66
C ILE A 82 10.26 -8.83 9.30
N SER A 83 10.15 -7.58 8.90
CA SER A 83 9.65 -7.20 7.59
C SER A 83 10.48 -6.04 7.03
N ASN A 84 10.66 -6.03 5.72
CA ASN A 84 11.34 -4.96 5.02
C ASN A 84 10.30 -4.05 4.37
N MET A 85 10.31 -2.78 4.72
CA MET A 85 9.46 -1.80 4.07
C MET A 85 9.98 -1.54 2.64
N LEU A 86 9.17 -1.84 1.65
CA LEU A 86 9.48 -1.63 0.24
C LEU A 86 9.09 -0.22 -0.19
N VAL A 87 7.91 0.23 0.23
CA VAL A 87 7.43 1.58 -0.07
C VAL A 87 6.44 2.04 1.01
N SER A 88 6.41 3.34 1.27
CA SER A 88 5.41 3.99 2.11
C SER A 88 4.82 5.20 1.38
N ARG A 89 3.54 5.46 1.58
CA ARG A 89 2.82 6.62 1.05
C ARG A 89 1.90 7.20 2.10
N ARG A 90 2.04 8.49 2.32
CA ARG A 90 1.13 9.26 3.18
C ARG A 90 -0.15 9.57 2.42
N PHE A 91 -1.22 9.83 3.14
CA PHE A 91 -2.45 10.38 2.58
C PHE A 91 -2.88 11.62 3.34
N LYS A 92 -3.74 12.40 2.72
CA LYS A 92 -4.30 13.63 3.24
C LYS A 92 -5.72 13.40 3.73
N ARG A 93 -6.22 14.31 4.54
CA ARG A 93 -7.64 14.40 4.92
C ARG A 93 -8.52 14.40 3.67
N GLY A 94 -9.64 13.70 3.75
CA GLY A 94 -10.59 13.51 2.66
C GLY A 94 -10.17 12.38 1.72
N ILE A 95 -10.71 12.41 0.51
CA ILE A 95 -10.51 11.36 -0.48
C ILE A 95 -9.17 11.53 -1.18
N SER A 96 -8.38 10.47 -1.17
CA SER A 96 -7.10 10.35 -1.85
C SER A 96 -7.01 9.03 -2.62
N TYR A 97 -6.24 9.03 -3.71
CA TYR A 97 -5.85 7.80 -4.39
C TYR A 97 -4.37 7.55 -4.11
N VAL A 98 -4.09 6.45 -3.42
CA VAL A 98 -2.72 6.06 -3.08
C VAL A 98 -2.21 5.10 -4.12
N LEU A 99 -1.14 5.49 -4.80
CA LEU A 99 -0.45 4.69 -5.81
C LEU A 99 0.94 4.33 -5.29
N CYS A 100 1.22 3.04 -5.16
CA CYS A 100 2.54 2.51 -4.83
C CYS A 100 3.07 1.67 -5.99
N ARG A 101 4.34 1.87 -6.35
CA ARG A 101 5.08 1.02 -7.29
C ARG A 101 6.20 0.33 -6.54
N PHE A 102 6.31 -0.97 -6.71
CA PHE A 102 7.25 -1.79 -5.96
C PHE A 102 7.58 -3.10 -6.69
N THR A 103 8.60 -3.78 -6.22
CA THR A 103 8.95 -5.15 -6.63
C THR A 103 9.21 -5.96 -5.38
N VAL A 104 8.62 -7.15 -5.29
CA VAL A 104 8.86 -8.09 -4.19
C VAL A 104 9.97 -9.04 -4.63
N PRO A 105 11.17 -8.98 -4.03
CA PRO A 105 12.30 -9.80 -4.50
C PRO A 105 12.17 -11.28 -4.12
N SER A 106 11.58 -11.57 -2.97
CA SER A 106 11.39 -12.95 -2.47
C SER A 106 10.37 -12.94 -1.32
N HIS A 107 9.92 -14.10 -0.90
CA HIS A 107 9.00 -14.30 0.22
C HIS A 107 7.63 -13.65 0.03
N GLY A 108 6.87 -13.55 1.11
CA GLY A 108 5.53 -12.99 1.09
C GLY A 108 5.52 -11.45 0.98
N PHE A 109 4.37 -10.96 0.66
CA PHE A 109 4.09 -9.53 0.57
C PHE A 109 2.81 -9.23 1.32
N ARG A 110 2.82 -8.09 2.02
CA ARG A 110 1.59 -7.49 2.55
C ARG A 110 1.57 -6.00 2.27
N PHE A 111 0.39 -5.46 2.11
CA PHE A 111 0.19 -4.03 2.30
C PHE A 111 -0.53 -3.80 3.63
N GLU A 112 -0.30 -2.66 4.23
CA GLU A 112 -0.95 -2.28 5.47
C GLU A 112 -1.32 -0.81 5.48
N VAL A 113 -2.43 -0.50 6.14
CA VAL A 113 -2.88 0.85 6.44
C VAL A 113 -2.57 1.11 7.91
N ASN A 114 -1.79 2.14 8.16
CA ASN A 114 -1.45 2.56 9.52
C ASN A 114 -2.29 3.79 9.88
N PRO A 115 -3.28 3.65 10.76
CA PRO A 115 -4.18 4.75 11.12
C PRO A 115 -3.50 5.85 11.95
N ASN A 116 -2.47 5.51 12.73
CA ASN A 116 -1.67 6.47 13.52
C ASN A 116 -2.51 7.43 14.37
N GLY A 117 -3.53 6.91 15.04
CA GLY A 117 -4.42 7.68 15.92
C GLY A 117 -5.59 8.37 15.23
N ILE A 118 -5.69 8.28 13.91
CA ILE A 118 -6.85 8.81 13.17
C ILE A 118 -8.10 8.02 13.54
N ARG A 119 -9.23 8.73 13.70
CA ARG A 119 -10.49 8.13 14.14
C ARG A 119 -11.04 7.12 13.15
N ASP A 120 -10.87 7.40 11.85
CA ASP A 120 -11.38 6.53 10.79
C ASP A 120 -10.61 6.76 9.50
N VAL A 121 -10.13 5.65 8.94
CA VAL A 121 -9.52 5.59 7.60
C VAL A 121 -10.28 4.55 6.81
N ALA A 122 -11.08 4.98 5.85
CA ALA A 122 -11.82 4.09 4.96
C ALA A 122 -10.99 3.78 3.71
N VAL A 123 -10.81 2.49 3.42
CA VAL A 123 -10.09 2.01 2.23
C VAL A 123 -11.05 1.26 1.32
N SER A 124 -11.01 1.54 0.05
CA SER A 124 -11.84 0.88 -0.96
C SER A 124 -11.14 0.79 -2.32
N ASN A 125 -11.71 0.01 -3.24
CA ASN A 125 -11.24 -0.14 -4.61
C ASN A 125 -9.75 -0.50 -4.69
N VAL A 126 -9.34 -1.53 -3.97
CA VAL A 126 -7.95 -1.99 -3.95
C VAL A 126 -7.64 -2.74 -5.24
N LEU A 127 -6.62 -2.30 -5.94
CA LEU A 127 -6.06 -2.95 -7.12
C LEU A 127 -4.58 -3.28 -6.86
N ILE A 128 -4.22 -4.54 -7.04
CA ILE A 128 -2.82 -4.97 -7.13
C ILE A 128 -2.66 -5.64 -8.49
N GLU A 129 -1.78 -5.11 -9.32
CA GLU A 129 -1.61 -5.55 -10.69
C GLU A 129 -0.13 -5.45 -11.12
N ARG A 130 0.26 -6.21 -12.14
CA ARG A 130 1.56 -6.04 -12.78
C ARG A 130 1.64 -4.68 -13.47
N ALA A 131 2.80 -4.03 -13.37
CA ALA A 131 2.99 -2.70 -13.98
C ALA A 131 2.92 -2.75 -15.51
N ASP A 132 3.33 -3.86 -16.14
CA ASP A 132 3.29 -4.05 -17.59
C ASP A 132 1.86 -4.17 -18.16
N THR A 133 0.87 -4.51 -17.32
CA THR A 133 -0.56 -4.50 -17.70
C THR A 133 -1.26 -3.20 -17.29
N TYR A 134 -0.86 -2.63 -16.16
CA TYR A 134 -1.42 -1.38 -15.64
C TYR A 134 -1.08 -0.17 -16.53
N ASP A 135 0.21 0.02 -16.85
CA ASP A 135 0.68 1.22 -17.54
C ASP A 135 0.08 1.41 -18.95
N PRO A 136 -0.01 0.37 -19.80
CA PRO A 136 -0.69 0.50 -21.07
C PRO A 136 -2.18 0.83 -20.95
N ALA A 137 -2.88 0.25 -19.95
CA ALA A 137 -4.29 0.49 -19.72
C ALA A 137 -4.57 1.95 -19.31
N VAL A 138 -3.72 2.54 -18.49
CA VAL A 138 -3.84 3.94 -18.08
C VAL A 138 -3.51 4.89 -19.23
N ARG A 139 -2.50 4.58 -20.04
CA ARG A 139 -2.10 5.40 -21.21
C ARG A 139 -3.12 5.33 -22.34
N GLY A 140 -3.70 4.15 -22.59
CA GLY A 140 -4.65 3.92 -23.66
C GLY A 140 -6.09 4.39 -23.37
N GLY A 141 -6.45 4.52 -22.09
CA GLY A 141 -7.82 4.79 -21.66
C GLY A 141 -8.19 6.27 -21.49
N GLY A 142 -7.34 7.24 -21.83
CA GLY A 142 -7.67 8.67 -21.73
C GLY A 142 -7.95 9.17 -20.29
N PHE A 143 -7.61 8.40 -19.27
CA PHE A 143 -7.76 8.80 -17.88
C PHE A 143 -6.69 9.84 -17.54
N ARG A 144 -6.98 11.11 -17.75
CA ARG A 144 -6.21 12.20 -17.17
C ARG A 144 -6.53 12.24 -15.67
N ALA A 145 -5.78 11.48 -14.89
CA ALA A 145 -5.72 11.75 -13.46
C ALA A 145 -5.06 13.11 -13.28
N SER A 146 -5.86 14.11 -12.96
CA SER A 146 -5.38 15.40 -12.50
C SER A 146 -4.85 15.25 -11.07
N SER A 147 -3.68 14.67 -10.94
CA SER A 147 -2.95 14.60 -9.70
C SER A 147 -1.56 15.19 -9.93
N ARG A 148 -1.26 16.25 -9.21
CA ARG A 148 0.10 16.78 -9.11
C ARG A 148 0.97 15.67 -8.53
N GLU A 149 1.68 14.96 -9.38
CA GLU A 149 2.71 14.01 -8.99
C GLU A 149 3.84 14.78 -8.32
N THR A 150 4.00 14.58 -7.02
CA THR A 150 5.22 15.02 -6.32
C THR A 150 6.30 13.97 -6.62
N PRO A 151 7.41 14.33 -7.29
CA PRO A 151 8.44 13.36 -7.63
C PRO A 151 9.07 12.75 -6.38
N CYS A 152 9.21 11.45 -6.38
CA CYS A 152 9.86 10.68 -5.33
C CYS A 152 11.36 10.99 -5.31
N ARG A 153 11.86 11.66 -4.27
CA ARG A 153 13.30 11.72 -4.01
C ARG A 153 13.77 10.35 -3.54
N SER A 154 14.57 9.69 -4.36
CA SER A 154 15.36 8.54 -3.94
C SER A 154 16.39 8.99 -2.91
N HIS A 155 16.35 8.46 -1.70
CA HIS A 155 17.43 8.62 -0.75
C HIS A 155 18.66 7.83 -1.25
N ARG A 156 19.56 8.49 -1.94
CA ARG A 156 20.93 8.02 -2.09
C ARG A 156 21.61 8.13 -0.73
N SER A 157 21.95 7.00 -0.14
CA SER A 157 22.86 6.95 1.00
C SER A 157 24.26 7.43 0.55
N VAL A 158 24.60 8.64 0.94
CA VAL A 158 25.97 9.13 0.78
C VAL A 158 26.83 8.46 1.84
N ARG A 159 27.59 7.45 1.46
CA ARG A 159 28.72 6.98 2.28
C ARG A 159 29.77 8.10 2.29
N ARG A 160 29.97 8.73 3.43
CA ARG A 160 31.15 9.57 3.66
C ARG A 160 32.37 8.65 3.78
N ALA A 161 33.27 8.79 2.84
CA ALA A 161 34.63 8.28 2.99
C ALA A 161 35.31 9.08 4.10
N GLY A 162 35.81 8.38 5.11
CA GLY A 162 36.64 8.99 6.15
C GLY A 162 38.00 9.35 5.58
N ASP A 163 38.40 10.59 5.76
CA ASP A 163 39.78 11.02 5.57
C ASP A 163 40.58 10.64 6.81
N ALA A 164 41.62 9.88 6.55
CA ALA A 164 42.70 9.64 7.48
C ALA A 164 43.64 10.87 7.56
N ARG A 165 43.90 11.33 8.77
CA ARG A 165 45.20 11.91 9.17
C ARG A 165 45.38 11.71 10.67
#